data_64664b91c288f15604e5321ed33c97a2
#
_entry.id   64664b91c288f15604e5321ed33c97a2
#
_cell.length_a   1.000
_cell.length_b   1.000
_cell.length_c   1.000
_cell.angle_alpha   90.00
_cell.angle_beta   90.00
_cell.angle_gamma   90.00
#
_symmetry.space_group_name_H-M   'P 1'
#
loop_
_entity.id
_entity.type
_entity.pdbx_description
1 polymer ?
#
loop_
_entity_poly.entity_id
_entity_poly.type
_entity_poly.pdbx_seq_one_letter_code
_entity_poly.pdbx_strand_id
1 'polypeptide(L)'
;AAHRKQGNDFVFDNSPDFLKKSVDESLKRLNTDYIDLFYIHFPDEHTPKDEAVNALNEMKKAGKIRSIGVSNFSLEQLKEANKDGLVDVLQGEYNLLNREAEKTFFPYTKEHNISFIPYFPLVSGLLAGKYTEDTTFPEGDLRNEQEHFKGERFKENIRKVNKLAPIAEKHNVDIPHIVLAWYLARPEIDILIPGAKRADQLIDNIKTADVTLSQEDISFIDKLFA
;
A
#
# COMPACT_ATOMS: atom_id res chain seq x y z
N ALA A 1 -14.26 3.41 1.15
CA ALA A 1 -15.04 4.59 1.57
C ALA A 1 -14.19 5.54 2.40
N ALA A 2 -14.76 6.55 2.98
CA ALA A 2 -14.29 7.57 3.88
C ALA A 2 -14.41 9.00 3.32
N HIS A 3 -14.50 9.19 2.02
CA HIS A 3 -14.61 10.53 1.43
C HIS A 3 -16.07 10.90 1.17
N ARG A 4 -16.54 11.93 1.86
CA ARG A 4 -17.85 12.56 1.62
C ARG A 4 -17.66 13.96 1.05
N LYS A 5 -18.37 14.29 -0.04
CA LYS A 5 -18.37 15.63 -0.60
C LYS A 5 -19.17 16.57 0.30
N GLN A 6 -18.55 17.70 0.70
CA GLN A 6 -19.19 18.76 1.46
C GLN A 6 -18.92 20.11 0.78
N GLY A 7 -19.90 20.60 0.03
CA GLY A 7 -19.69 21.76 -0.85
C GLY A 7 -18.67 21.43 -1.94
N ASN A 8 -17.58 22.19 -2.01
CA ASN A 8 -16.46 21.96 -2.93
C ASN A 8 -15.35 21.08 -2.35
N ASP A 9 -15.41 20.78 -1.06
CA ASP A 9 -14.38 20.03 -0.35
C ASP A 9 -14.77 18.57 -0.13
N PHE A 10 -13.78 17.73 0.22
CA PHE A 10 -14.00 16.40 0.71
C PHE A 10 -13.67 16.35 2.20
N VAL A 11 -14.52 15.72 2.98
CA VAL A 11 -14.31 15.41 4.40
C VAL A 11 -14.25 13.90 4.57
N PHE A 12 -13.52 13.44 5.58
CA PHE A 12 -13.56 12.05 5.98
C PHE A 12 -14.80 11.80 6.84
N ASP A 13 -15.50 10.71 6.57
CA ASP A 13 -16.72 10.31 7.29
C ASP A 13 -16.73 8.79 7.41
N ASN A 14 -16.56 8.27 8.62
CA ASN A 14 -16.61 6.85 8.91
C ASN A 14 -17.88 6.48 9.69
N SER A 15 -18.87 7.37 9.75
CA SER A 15 -20.12 7.07 10.43
C SER A 15 -20.76 5.78 9.90
N PRO A 16 -21.39 4.98 10.76
CA PRO A 16 -22.03 3.73 10.39
C PRO A 16 -22.96 3.84 9.19
N ASP A 17 -23.81 4.87 9.16
CA ASP A 17 -24.76 5.09 8.08
C ASP A 17 -24.08 5.43 6.75
N PHE A 18 -23.02 6.26 6.79
CA PHE A 18 -22.25 6.60 5.61
C PHE A 18 -21.50 5.39 5.04
N LEU A 19 -20.88 4.57 5.90
CA LEU A 19 -20.17 3.36 5.46
C LEU A 19 -21.12 2.34 4.83
N LYS A 20 -22.26 2.05 5.47
CA LYS A 20 -23.28 1.15 4.92
C LYS A 20 -23.80 1.61 3.57
N LYS A 21 -24.13 2.91 3.45
CA LYS A 21 -24.56 3.54 2.19
C LYS A 21 -23.45 3.43 1.13
N SER A 22 -22.20 3.64 1.50
CA SER A 22 -21.05 3.55 0.59
C SER A 22 -20.84 2.14 0.02
N VAL A 23 -21.10 1.10 0.83
CA VAL A 23 -21.12 -0.29 0.35
C VAL A 23 -22.20 -0.48 -0.70
N ASP A 24 -23.46 -0.08 -0.39
CA ASP A 24 -24.60 -0.24 -1.29
C ASP A 24 -24.42 0.52 -2.61
N GLU A 25 -23.89 1.73 -2.55
CA GLU A 25 -23.59 2.52 -3.74
C GLU A 25 -22.44 1.90 -4.57
N SER A 26 -21.46 1.29 -3.93
CA SER A 26 -20.36 0.60 -4.61
C SER A 26 -20.85 -0.64 -5.33
N LEU A 27 -21.70 -1.45 -4.70
CA LEU A 27 -22.33 -2.61 -5.31
C LEU A 27 -23.12 -2.22 -6.58
N LYS A 28 -23.90 -1.14 -6.50
CA LYS A 28 -24.64 -0.61 -7.67
C LYS A 28 -23.70 -0.19 -8.80
N ARG A 29 -22.60 0.55 -8.50
CA ARG A 29 -21.65 1.00 -9.52
C ARG A 29 -20.87 -0.15 -10.16
N LEU A 30 -20.52 -1.16 -9.37
CA LEU A 30 -19.81 -2.35 -9.83
C LEU A 30 -20.72 -3.36 -10.52
N ASN A 31 -22.04 -3.20 -10.43
CA ASN A 31 -23.05 -4.12 -10.91
C ASN A 31 -22.80 -5.56 -10.42
N THR A 32 -22.64 -5.70 -9.11
CA THR A 32 -22.41 -6.97 -8.41
C THR A 32 -23.20 -6.99 -7.11
N ASP A 33 -23.41 -8.17 -6.54
CA ASP A 33 -24.11 -8.38 -5.29
C ASP A 33 -23.16 -8.51 -4.07
N TYR A 34 -21.85 -8.64 -4.29
CA TYR A 34 -20.85 -8.63 -3.22
C TYR A 34 -19.53 -7.93 -3.64
N ILE A 35 -18.74 -7.52 -2.66
CA ILE A 35 -17.37 -7.00 -2.79
C ILE A 35 -16.45 -7.87 -1.93
N ASP A 36 -15.34 -8.35 -2.50
CA ASP A 36 -14.41 -9.19 -1.76
C ASP A 36 -13.75 -8.46 -0.59
N LEU A 37 -13.29 -7.23 -0.81
CA LEU A 37 -12.60 -6.42 0.19
C LEU A 37 -13.08 -4.98 0.13
N PHE A 38 -13.60 -4.48 1.25
CA PHE A 38 -14.05 -3.10 1.38
C PHE A 38 -13.23 -2.36 2.44
N TYR A 39 -12.68 -1.18 2.07
CA TYR A 39 -11.81 -0.41 2.92
C TYR A 39 -12.48 0.80 3.57
N ILE A 40 -12.14 1.06 4.85
CA ILE A 40 -12.11 2.41 5.40
C ILE A 40 -10.78 3.01 4.95
N HIS A 41 -10.82 3.92 3.96
CA HIS A 41 -9.63 4.41 3.27
C HIS A 41 -8.80 5.38 4.13
N PHE A 42 -9.47 6.23 4.91
CA PHE A 42 -8.87 7.12 5.91
C PHE A 42 -9.73 7.15 7.16
N PRO A 43 -9.13 7.18 8.36
CA PRO A 43 -9.89 7.41 9.58
C PRO A 43 -10.41 8.86 9.59
N ASP A 44 -11.61 9.08 10.11
CA ASP A 44 -12.06 10.41 10.52
C ASP A 44 -11.66 10.69 12.00
N GLU A 45 -11.91 11.93 12.46
CA GLU A 45 -11.54 12.33 13.82
C GLU A 45 -12.65 12.04 14.85
N HIS A 46 -13.87 11.71 14.39
CA HIS A 46 -15.06 11.75 15.24
C HIS A 46 -15.65 10.38 15.52
N THR A 47 -15.56 9.46 14.56
CA THR A 47 -16.13 8.11 14.70
C THR A 47 -15.17 7.20 15.44
N PRO A 48 -15.60 6.52 16.52
CA PRO A 48 -14.84 5.43 17.13
C PRO A 48 -14.51 4.35 16.08
N LYS A 49 -13.27 3.86 16.08
CA LYS A 49 -12.79 2.99 14.99
C LYS A 49 -13.42 1.60 15.04
N ASP A 50 -13.73 1.13 16.24
CA ASP A 50 -14.48 -0.12 16.45
C ASP A 50 -15.93 0.01 15.95
N GLU A 51 -16.62 1.14 16.16
CA GLU A 51 -17.97 1.37 15.63
C GLU A 51 -18.00 1.37 14.10
N ALA A 52 -17.03 2.03 13.46
CA ALA A 52 -16.88 2.05 12.01
C ALA A 52 -16.70 0.63 11.44
N VAL A 53 -15.84 -0.18 12.06
CA VAL A 53 -15.59 -1.56 11.66
C VAL A 53 -16.81 -2.44 11.93
N ASN A 54 -17.50 -2.25 13.06
CA ASN A 54 -18.73 -2.98 13.35
C ASN A 54 -19.85 -2.71 12.34
N ALA A 55 -19.96 -1.48 11.83
CA ALA A 55 -20.89 -1.17 10.74
C ALA A 55 -20.59 -1.95 9.45
N LEU A 56 -19.30 -2.11 9.11
CA LEU A 56 -18.89 -2.96 7.99
C LEU A 56 -19.10 -4.45 8.27
N ASN A 57 -18.97 -4.89 9.52
CA ASN A 57 -19.26 -6.28 9.90
C ASN A 57 -20.74 -6.63 9.73
N GLU A 58 -21.67 -5.68 9.92
CA GLU A 58 -23.08 -5.89 9.55
C GLU A 58 -23.23 -6.14 8.03
N MET A 59 -22.48 -5.41 7.19
CA MET A 59 -22.45 -5.63 5.74
C MET A 59 -21.82 -6.98 5.37
N LYS A 60 -20.78 -7.41 6.11
CA LYS A 60 -20.17 -8.74 5.97
C LYS A 60 -21.17 -9.85 6.32
N LYS A 61 -21.89 -9.71 7.43
CA LYS A 61 -22.96 -10.65 7.83
C LYS A 61 -24.11 -10.71 6.83
N ALA A 62 -24.43 -9.59 6.18
CA ALA A 62 -25.42 -9.50 5.11
C ALA A 62 -24.93 -10.05 3.76
N GLY A 63 -23.70 -10.54 3.65
CA GLY A 63 -23.10 -11.07 2.43
C GLY A 63 -22.70 -10.03 1.39
N LYS A 64 -22.79 -8.74 1.71
CA LYS A 64 -22.47 -7.63 0.80
C LYS A 64 -20.98 -7.38 0.64
N ILE A 65 -20.19 -7.67 1.67
CA ILE A 65 -18.72 -7.66 1.61
C ILE A 65 -18.19 -8.95 2.22
N ARG A 66 -16.99 -9.39 1.83
CA ARG A 66 -16.35 -10.61 2.35
C ARG A 66 -15.29 -10.30 3.40
N SER A 67 -14.55 -9.19 3.22
CA SER A 67 -13.45 -8.79 4.08
C SER A 67 -13.48 -7.30 4.37
N ILE A 68 -12.99 -6.92 5.55
CA ILE A 68 -12.92 -5.55 6.04
C ILE A 68 -11.46 -5.12 6.05
N GLY A 69 -11.13 -4.05 5.33
CA GLY A 69 -9.83 -3.43 5.33
C GLY A 69 -9.85 -2.04 5.97
N VAL A 70 -8.70 -1.65 6.52
CA VAL A 70 -8.44 -0.28 6.95
C VAL A 70 -7.16 0.22 6.30
N SER A 71 -7.05 1.53 6.09
CA SER A 71 -5.87 2.14 5.49
C SER A 71 -5.59 3.50 6.13
N ASN A 72 -4.31 3.89 6.20
CA ASN A 72 -3.86 5.15 6.81
C ASN A 72 -4.21 5.30 8.30
N PHE A 73 -4.41 4.21 9.00
CA PHE A 73 -4.61 4.17 10.45
C PHE A 73 -3.26 4.17 11.17
N SER A 74 -3.15 4.86 12.31
CA SER A 74 -2.05 4.64 13.25
C SER A 74 -2.17 3.25 13.88
N LEU A 75 -1.11 2.78 14.53
CA LEU A 75 -1.17 1.50 15.26
C LEU A 75 -2.24 1.52 16.36
N GLU A 76 -2.41 2.64 17.05
CA GLU A 76 -3.44 2.82 18.09
C GLU A 76 -4.84 2.75 17.49
N GLN A 77 -5.05 3.43 16.34
CA GLN A 77 -6.32 3.38 15.62
C GLN A 77 -6.61 1.98 15.06
N LEU A 78 -5.57 1.27 14.60
CA LEU A 78 -5.72 -0.13 14.18
C LEU A 78 -6.14 -1.04 15.34
N LYS A 79 -5.53 -0.87 16.51
CA LYS A 79 -5.90 -1.63 17.73
C LYS A 79 -7.33 -1.36 18.15
N GLU A 80 -7.75 -0.10 18.13
CA GLU A 80 -9.14 0.29 18.39
C GLU A 80 -10.09 -0.34 17.37
N ALA A 81 -9.79 -0.22 16.09
CA ALA A 81 -10.58 -0.79 14.99
C ALA A 81 -10.71 -2.32 15.10
N ASN A 82 -9.64 -2.98 15.52
CA ASN A 82 -9.59 -4.44 15.64
C ASN A 82 -9.92 -4.97 17.03
N LYS A 83 -10.54 -4.18 17.89
CA LYS A 83 -10.90 -4.56 19.26
C LYS A 83 -11.69 -5.88 19.34
N ASP A 84 -12.57 -6.12 18.37
CA ASP A 84 -13.40 -7.31 18.26
C ASP A 84 -12.83 -8.37 17.29
N GLY A 85 -11.60 -8.20 16.79
CA GLY A 85 -10.95 -9.12 15.85
C GLY A 85 -11.58 -9.14 14.46
N LEU A 86 -12.11 -8.01 13.98
CA LEU A 86 -12.92 -7.93 12.77
C LEU A 86 -12.17 -7.37 11.56
N VAL A 87 -10.98 -6.83 11.74
CA VAL A 87 -10.14 -6.30 10.64
C VAL A 87 -9.42 -7.44 9.97
N ASP A 88 -9.68 -7.65 8.69
CA ASP A 88 -9.03 -8.69 7.89
C ASP A 88 -7.74 -8.17 7.21
N VAL A 89 -7.68 -6.88 6.86
CA VAL A 89 -6.59 -6.30 6.05
C VAL A 89 -6.19 -4.91 6.54
N LEU A 90 -4.89 -4.66 6.65
CA LEU A 90 -4.30 -3.33 6.78
C LEU A 90 -3.58 -2.97 5.49
N GLN A 91 -3.93 -1.84 4.87
CA GLN A 91 -3.15 -1.24 3.79
C GLN A 91 -2.33 -0.08 4.36
N GLY A 92 -1.00 -0.15 4.22
CA GLY A 92 -0.09 0.82 4.83
C GLY A 92 1.07 1.20 3.90
N GLU A 93 1.72 2.34 4.19
CA GLU A 93 2.94 2.69 3.50
C GLU A 93 4.07 1.75 3.92
N TYR A 94 4.69 1.13 2.93
CA TYR A 94 5.89 0.33 3.14
C TYR A 94 6.67 0.22 1.83
N ASN A 95 7.93 0.59 1.87
CA ASN A 95 8.83 0.51 0.74
C ASN A 95 10.30 0.52 1.21
N LEU A 96 11.24 0.31 0.29
CA LEU A 96 12.67 0.29 0.61
C LEU A 96 13.18 1.59 1.27
N LEU A 97 12.51 2.73 1.06
CA LEU A 97 12.87 4.03 1.65
C LEU A 97 12.09 4.35 2.93
N ASN A 98 11.02 3.59 3.22
CA ASN A 98 10.21 3.70 4.43
C ASN A 98 9.87 2.30 4.95
N ARG A 99 10.64 1.84 5.93
CA ARG A 99 10.53 0.51 6.53
C ARG A 99 9.94 0.51 7.95
N GLU A 100 9.31 1.61 8.34
CA GLU A 100 8.77 1.77 9.70
C GLU A 100 7.70 0.71 10.05
N ALA A 101 6.97 0.20 9.05
CA ALA A 101 5.97 -0.86 9.24
C ALA A 101 6.56 -2.14 9.85
N GLU A 102 7.85 -2.43 9.64
CA GLU A 102 8.52 -3.60 10.21
C GLU A 102 8.55 -3.57 11.75
N LYS A 103 8.61 -2.39 12.33
CA LYS A 103 8.65 -2.17 13.78
C LYS A 103 7.27 -1.92 14.38
N THR A 104 6.38 -1.30 13.60
CA THR A 104 5.09 -0.81 14.09
C THR A 104 3.97 -1.80 13.78
N PHE A 105 3.73 -2.10 12.51
CA PHE A 105 2.55 -2.85 12.08
C PHE A 105 2.77 -4.36 12.00
N PHE A 106 3.91 -4.83 11.47
CA PHE A 106 4.13 -6.26 11.24
C PHE A 106 3.99 -7.13 12.48
N PRO A 107 4.51 -6.75 13.67
CA PRO A 107 4.30 -7.54 14.87
C PRO A 107 2.81 -7.73 15.19
N TYR A 108 2.03 -6.64 15.12
CA TYR A 108 0.61 -6.66 15.43
C TYR A 108 -0.21 -7.41 14.38
N THR A 109 0.02 -7.14 13.09
CA THR A 109 -0.72 -7.80 12.01
C THR A 109 -0.49 -9.31 12.01
N LYS A 110 0.74 -9.75 12.25
CA LYS A 110 1.08 -11.17 12.38
C LYS A 110 0.39 -11.84 13.57
N GLU A 111 0.41 -11.19 14.74
CA GLU A 111 -0.24 -11.70 15.95
C GLU A 111 -1.75 -11.88 15.78
N HIS A 112 -2.38 -10.99 15.01
CA HIS A 112 -3.84 -10.94 14.83
C HIS A 112 -4.32 -11.52 13.50
N ASN A 113 -3.43 -12.14 12.69
CA ASN A 113 -3.74 -12.69 11.37
C ASN A 113 -4.38 -11.64 10.43
N ILE A 114 -3.89 -10.42 10.46
CA ILE A 114 -4.29 -9.33 9.57
C ILE A 114 -3.33 -9.30 8.39
N SER A 115 -3.82 -9.41 7.16
CA SER A 115 -3.00 -9.28 5.96
C SER A 115 -2.49 -7.85 5.80
N PHE A 116 -1.19 -7.69 5.50
CA PHE A 116 -0.62 -6.38 5.20
C PHE A 116 -0.42 -6.18 3.70
N ILE A 117 -0.99 -5.09 3.17
CA ILE A 117 -0.87 -4.72 1.75
C ILE A 117 -0.12 -3.38 1.64
N PRO A 118 1.13 -3.37 1.12
CA PRO A 118 1.87 -2.13 0.96
C PRO A 118 1.33 -1.27 -0.18
N TYR A 119 1.24 0.04 0.04
CA TYR A 119 1.10 1.01 -1.03
C TYR A 119 2.41 1.76 -1.30
N PHE A 120 2.53 2.43 -2.43
CA PHE A 120 3.75 3.08 -2.92
C PHE A 120 4.97 2.15 -3.06
N PRO A 121 4.84 0.94 -3.59
CA PRO A 121 5.95 -0.02 -3.64
C PRO A 121 7.13 0.48 -4.47
N LEU A 122 6.92 1.33 -5.47
CA LEU A 122 7.98 1.91 -6.32
C LEU A 122 8.19 3.41 -6.08
N VAL A 123 7.61 4.00 -5.02
CA VAL A 123 7.78 5.40 -4.60
C VAL A 123 7.69 6.35 -5.81
N SER A 124 6.51 6.45 -6.43
CA SER A 124 6.27 7.28 -7.64
C SER A 124 7.28 7.03 -8.78
N GLY A 125 7.83 5.80 -8.83
CA GLY A 125 8.81 5.37 -9.83
C GLY A 125 10.28 5.67 -9.48
N LEU A 126 10.58 6.18 -8.29
CA LEU A 126 11.94 6.40 -7.82
C LEU A 126 12.71 5.07 -7.76
N LEU A 127 12.09 4.03 -7.23
CA LEU A 127 12.68 2.70 -7.12
C LEU A 127 12.65 1.88 -8.42
N ALA A 128 12.16 2.47 -9.53
CA ALA A 128 12.12 1.79 -10.82
C ALA A 128 13.39 1.96 -11.67
N GLY A 129 14.43 2.67 -11.17
CA GLY A 129 15.70 2.83 -11.87
C GLY A 129 15.64 3.68 -13.15
N LYS A 130 14.56 4.44 -13.35
CA LYS A 130 14.34 5.25 -14.58
C LYS A 130 14.78 6.70 -14.47
N TYR A 131 15.16 7.17 -13.29
CA TYR A 131 15.61 8.54 -13.06
C TYR A 131 17.12 8.62 -12.95
N THR A 132 17.66 9.78 -13.32
CA THR A 132 19.06 10.18 -13.11
C THR A 132 19.14 11.28 -12.06
N GLU A 133 20.35 11.57 -11.56
CA GLU A 133 20.57 12.63 -10.56
C GLU A 133 20.13 14.02 -11.06
N ASP A 134 20.11 14.22 -12.39
CA ASP A 134 19.73 15.48 -13.04
C ASP A 134 18.24 15.52 -13.46
N THR A 135 17.46 14.48 -13.16
CA THR A 135 16.04 14.44 -13.49
C THR A 135 15.29 15.53 -12.74
N THR A 136 14.49 16.31 -13.47
CA THR A 136 13.58 17.33 -12.92
C THR A 136 12.14 17.01 -13.27
N PHE A 137 11.22 17.59 -12.51
CA PHE A 137 9.78 17.38 -12.70
C PHE A 137 9.11 18.71 -13.01
N PRO A 138 8.05 18.74 -13.85
CA PRO A 138 7.30 19.95 -14.16
C PRO A 138 6.73 20.61 -12.89
N GLU A 139 6.47 21.91 -13.00
CA GLU A 139 5.75 22.64 -11.94
C GLU A 139 4.38 22.01 -11.66
N GLY A 140 4.01 21.90 -10.39
CA GLY A 140 2.77 21.23 -9.95
C GLY A 140 2.82 19.69 -9.92
N ASP A 141 3.95 19.08 -10.28
CA ASP A 141 4.11 17.63 -10.11
C ASP A 141 4.30 17.28 -8.63
N LEU A 142 3.47 16.37 -8.12
CA LEU A 142 3.47 15.96 -6.70
C LEU A 142 4.82 15.43 -6.21
N ARG A 143 5.69 14.95 -7.10
CA ARG A 143 7.04 14.50 -6.73
C ARG A 143 7.91 15.63 -6.23
N ASN A 144 7.68 16.89 -6.68
CA ASN A 144 8.42 18.05 -6.18
C ASN A 144 8.16 18.33 -4.70
N GLU A 145 7.04 17.83 -4.14
CA GLU A 145 6.68 18.03 -2.74
C GLU A 145 7.19 16.89 -1.85
N GLN A 146 7.49 15.72 -2.42
CA GLN A 146 7.92 14.54 -1.68
C GLN A 146 9.41 14.63 -1.30
N GLU A 147 9.73 14.39 -0.03
CA GLU A 147 11.09 14.47 0.52
C GLU A 147 12.11 13.57 -0.17
N HIS A 148 11.67 12.39 -0.67
CA HIS A 148 12.53 11.44 -1.38
C HIS A 148 13.05 11.98 -2.72
N PHE A 149 12.43 13.05 -3.26
CA PHE A 149 12.77 13.65 -4.54
C PHE A 149 13.50 14.99 -4.41
N LYS A 150 13.92 15.39 -3.20
CA LYS A 150 14.55 16.70 -2.96
C LYS A 150 16.07 16.59 -2.81
N GLY A 151 16.77 17.49 -3.49
CA GLY A 151 18.19 17.80 -3.28
C GLY A 151 19.11 16.57 -3.25
N GLU A 152 20.04 16.52 -2.29
CA GLU A 152 21.01 15.43 -2.19
C GLU A 152 20.34 14.08 -1.84
N ARG A 153 19.24 14.09 -1.10
CA ARG A 153 18.50 12.86 -0.78
C ARG A 153 17.98 12.17 -2.04
N PHE A 154 17.53 12.92 -3.03
CA PHE A 154 17.12 12.34 -4.32
C PHE A 154 18.28 11.65 -5.01
N LYS A 155 19.45 12.31 -5.08
CA LYS A 155 20.66 11.76 -5.70
C LYS A 155 21.15 10.49 -4.99
N GLU A 156 21.16 10.51 -3.65
CA GLU A 156 21.50 9.32 -2.86
C GLU A 156 20.56 8.15 -3.15
N ASN A 157 19.26 8.40 -3.22
CA ASN A 157 18.27 7.39 -3.57
C ASN A 157 18.54 6.81 -4.96
N ILE A 158 18.87 7.64 -5.96
CA ILE A 158 19.23 7.19 -7.31
C ILE A 158 20.49 6.30 -7.26
N ARG A 159 21.53 6.72 -6.53
CA ARG A 159 22.77 5.93 -6.38
C ARG A 159 22.50 4.57 -5.71
N LYS A 160 21.62 4.52 -4.70
CA LYS A 160 21.19 3.26 -4.05
C LYS A 160 20.45 2.38 -5.06
N VAL A 161 19.47 2.92 -5.79
CA VAL A 161 18.68 2.16 -6.76
C VAL A 161 19.57 1.59 -7.87
N ASN A 162 20.51 2.36 -8.39
CA ASN A 162 21.44 1.91 -9.45
C ASN A 162 22.33 0.73 -9.00
N LYS A 163 22.59 0.57 -7.69
CA LYS A 163 23.32 -0.60 -7.16
C LYS A 163 22.52 -1.91 -7.23
N LEU A 164 21.25 -1.86 -7.59
CA LEU A 164 20.44 -3.04 -7.85
C LEU A 164 20.64 -3.63 -9.25
N ALA A 165 21.28 -2.88 -10.18
CA ALA A 165 21.49 -3.32 -11.57
C ALA A 165 22.18 -4.68 -11.69
N PRO A 166 23.24 -5.02 -10.94
CA PRO A 166 23.88 -6.35 -11.04
C PRO A 166 22.93 -7.49 -10.64
N ILE A 167 22.02 -7.26 -9.68
CA ILE A 167 21.02 -8.26 -9.30
C ILE A 167 19.98 -8.40 -10.43
N ALA A 168 19.55 -7.29 -11.03
CA ALA A 168 18.63 -7.30 -12.16
C ALA A 168 19.22 -8.05 -13.38
N GLU A 169 20.47 -7.80 -13.71
CA GLU A 169 21.23 -8.54 -14.74
C GLU A 169 21.33 -10.03 -14.45
N LYS A 170 21.67 -10.41 -13.21
CA LYS A 170 21.74 -11.80 -12.76
C LYS A 170 20.41 -12.55 -12.99
N HIS A 171 19.28 -11.89 -12.78
CA HIS A 171 17.94 -12.45 -12.94
C HIS A 171 17.34 -12.21 -14.34
N ASN A 172 18.07 -11.53 -15.25
CA ASN A 172 17.61 -11.15 -16.60
C ASN A 172 16.27 -10.39 -16.59
N VAL A 173 16.15 -9.42 -15.67
CA VAL A 173 14.97 -8.55 -15.50
C VAL A 173 15.41 -7.10 -15.25
N ASP A 174 14.47 -6.16 -15.25
CA ASP A 174 14.72 -4.77 -14.90
C ASP A 174 14.67 -4.53 -13.38
N ILE A 175 15.27 -3.45 -12.91
CA ILE A 175 15.32 -3.05 -11.48
C ILE A 175 13.95 -3.11 -10.79
N PRO A 176 12.82 -2.62 -11.39
CA PRO A 176 11.52 -2.69 -10.73
C PRO A 176 11.12 -4.11 -10.32
N HIS A 177 11.47 -5.13 -11.12
CA HIS A 177 11.15 -6.52 -10.79
C HIS A 177 11.93 -6.99 -9.55
N ILE A 178 13.18 -6.55 -9.38
CA ILE A 178 13.98 -6.86 -8.18
C ILE A 178 13.34 -6.21 -6.95
N VAL A 179 12.95 -4.94 -7.08
CA VAL A 179 12.26 -4.23 -5.98
C VAL A 179 10.95 -4.91 -5.62
N LEU A 180 10.12 -5.27 -6.62
CA LEU A 180 8.86 -5.96 -6.37
C LEU A 180 9.07 -7.38 -5.83
N ALA A 181 10.08 -8.12 -6.32
CA ALA A 181 10.43 -9.46 -5.82
C ALA A 181 10.91 -9.42 -4.36
N TRP A 182 11.56 -8.33 -3.93
CA TRP A 182 11.94 -8.13 -2.54
C TRP A 182 10.73 -8.11 -1.60
N TYR A 183 9.59 -7.52 -2.02
CA TYR A 183 8.34 -7.60 -1.24
C TYR A 183 7.81 -9.03 -1.19
N LEU A 184 7.79 -9.74 -2.34
CA LEU A 184 7.28 -11.11 -2.42
C LEU A 184 8.11 -12.10 -1.61
N ALA A 185 9.36 -11.75 -1.29
CA ALA A 185 10.22 -12.53 -0.39
C ALA A 185 9.93 -12.28 1.10
N ARG A 186 9.03 -11.36 1.45
CA ARG A 186 8.66 -11.02 2.83
C ARG A 186 7.46 -11.83 3.29
N PRO A 187 7.57 -12.62 4.37
CA PRO A 187 6.45 -13.41 4.87
C PRO A 187 5.29 -12.55 5.45
N GLU A 188 5.52 -11.26 5.69
CA GLU A 188 4.53 -10.30 6.18
C GLU A 188 3.70 -9.68 5.05
N ILE A 189 4.06 -9.90 3.78
CA ILE A 189 3.40 -9.30 2.62
C ILE A 189 2.60 -10.37 1.89
N ASP A 190 1.29 -10.30 1.97
CA ASP A 190 0.38 -11.25 1.31
C ASP A 190 0.05 -10.84 -0.12
N ILE A 191 -0.09 -9.54 -0.37
CA ILE A 191 -0.51 -8.99 -1.66
C ILE A 191 0.32 -7.75 -1.98
N LEU A 192 0.72 -7.64 -3.24
CA LEU A 192 1.44 -6.46 -3.76
C LEU A 192 0.60 -5.78 -4.84
N ILE A 193 0.44 -4.46 -4.71
CA ILE A 193 -0.38 -3.62 -5.61
C ILE A 193 0.48 -2.56 -6.33
N PRO A 194 1.37 -2.95 -7.27
CA PRO A 194 2.19 -1.99 -8.01
C PRO A 194 1.31 -1.13 -8.94
N GLY A 195 1.57 0.19 -8.93
CA GLY A 195 0.85 1.11 -9.79
C GLY A 195 1.16 0.88 -11.28
N ALA A 196 0.12 0.91 -12.13
CA ALA A 196 0.23 0.85 -13.57
C ALA A 196 -0.75 1.84 -14.22
N LYS A 197 -0.29 2.57 -15.24
CA LYS A 197 -1.11 3.49 -16.03
C LYS A 197 -1.52 2.91 -17.39
N ARG A 198 -0.89 1.81 -17.82
CA ARG A 198 -1.12 1.13 -19.11
C ARG A 198 -1.07 -0.37 -18.90
N ALA A 199 -1.73 -1.09 -19.81
CA ALA A 199 -1.81 -2.55 -19.76
C ALA A 199 -0.43 -3.24 -19.88
N ASP A 200 0.47 -2.69 -20.70
CA ASP A 200 1.83 -3.20 -20.84
C ASP A 200 2.63 -3.15 -19.52
N GLN A 201 2.45 -2.10 -18.72
CA GLN A 201 3.06 -2.01 -17.39
C GLN A 201 2.52 -3.07 -16.42
N LEU A 202 1.23 -3.40 -16.51
CA LEU A 202 0.65 -4.45 -15.69
C LEU A 202 1.20 -5.82 -16.09
N ILE A 203 1.26 -6.10 -17.39
CA ILE A 203 1.83 -7.34 -17.92
C ILE A 203 3.31 -7.46 -17.54
N ASP A 204 4.05 -6.36 -17.58
CA ASP A 204 5.44 -6.33 -17.19
C ASP A 204 5.62 -6.59 -15.67
N ASN A 205 4.83 -5.94 -14.82
CA ASN A 205 4.88 -6.17 -13.37
C ASN A 205 4.63 -7.64 -12.99
N ILE A 206 3.80 -8.38 -13.74
CA ILE A 206 3.51 -9.81 -13.47
C ILE A 206 4.77 -10.69 -13.60
N LYS A 207 5.73 -10.32 -14.44
CA LYS A 207 7.01 -11.05 -14.57
C LYS A 207 7.76 -11.17 -13.24
N THR A 208 7.49 -10.27 -12.30
CA THR A 208 8.07 -10.32 -10.94
C THR A 208 7.75 -11.64 -10.23
N ALA A 209 6.61 -12.27 -10.53
CA ALA A 209 6.22 -13.53 -9.90
C ALA A 209 7.18 -14.69 -10.21
N ASP A 210 7.94 -14.59 -11.32
CA ASP A 210 8.93 -15.58 -11.73
C ASP A 210 10.34 -15.30 -11.16
N VAL A 211 10.52 -14.18 -10.44
CA VAL A 211 11.80 -13.76 -9.85
C VAL A 211 11.92 -14.26 -8.42
N THR A 212 12.84 -15.19 -8.18
CA THR A 212 13.16 -15.67 -6.83
C THR A 212 14.52 -15.14 -6.40
N LEU A 213 14.53 -14.19 -5.45
CA LEU A 213 15.76 -13.64 -4.89
C LEU A 213 16.44 -14.63 -3.95
N SER A 214 17.76 -14.74 -4.03
CA SER A 214 18.54 -15.48 -3.04
C SER A 214 18.60 -14.74 -1.70
N GLN A 215 18.90 -15.44 -0.63
CA GLN A 215 19.11 -14.82 0.69
C GLN A 215 20.25 -13.78 0.67
N GLU A 216 21.25 -13.96 -0.20
CA GLU A 216 22.34 -13.00 -0.40
C GLU A 216 21.81 -11.73 -1.06
N ASP A 217 20.99 -11.85 -2.12
CA ASP A 217 20.36 -10.70 -2.79
C ASP A 217 19.49 -9.91 -1.81
N ILE A 218 18.64 -10.60 -1.03
CA ILE A 218 17.78 -9.97 -0.01
C ILE A 218 18.61 -9.23 1.04
N SER A 219 19.67 -9.89 1.57
CA SER A 219 20.55 -9.28 2.57
C SER A 219 21.30 -8.06 2.03
N PHE A 220 21.71 -8.10 0.76
CA PHE A 220 22.33 -6.94 0.10
C PHE A 220 21.36 -5.78 0.00
N ILE A 221 20.13 -6.04 -0.49
CA ILE A 221 19.07 -5.02 -0.62
C ILE A 221 18.75 -4.40 0.75
N ASP A 222 18.58 -5.24 1.77
CA ASP A 222 18.28 -4.79 3.13
C ASP A 222 19.36 -3.88 3.70
N LYS A 223 20.63 -4.21 3.52
CA LYS A 223 21.77 -3.36 3.97
C LYS A 223 21.87 -2.06 3.18
N LEU A 224 21.56 -2.10 1.88
CA LEU A 224 21.65 -0.95 1.00
C LEU A 224 20.65 0.15 1.36
N PHE A 225 19.48 -0.25 1.88
CA PHE A 225 18.37 0.64 2.22
C PHE A 225 18.11 0.78 3.75
N ALA A 226 19.02 0.24 4.56
CA ALA A 226 18.99 0.41 6.02
C ALA A 226 19.28 1.86 6.45
#